data_75c6ab69646d59edaae5824805d543bb
#
_entry.id   75c6ab69646d59edaae5824805d543bb
#
_cell.length_a   1.000
_cell.length_b   1.000
_cell.length_c   1.000
_cell.angle_alpha   90.00
_cell.angle_beta   90.00
_cell.angle_gamma   90.00
#
_symmetry.space_group_name_H-M   'P 1'
#
loop_
_entity.id
_entity.type
_entity.pdbx_description
1 polymer ?
#
loop_
_entity_poly.entity_id
_entity_poly.type
_entity_poly.pdbx_seq_one_letter_code
_entity_poly.pdbx_strand_id
1 'polypeptide(L)'
;FIKAWLRAHYAETIRETKAGAVNKDFDIIGGSFHKWVRDERDKLGLNGSDDFELFIKKFAKFAEAYERIRQAETTFAEETKYVYYNAQVNFTLQPQLLLASVCYEDSWPVIIEKINLVARFIDVLIVSRVTNYRSVDYSTIKNFVFNVTKDIRMTDIPTLKQKLEQQYINLAFDPAAALSDLRLNSFTKKY
;
A
#
# COMPACT_ATOMS: atom_id res chain seq x y z
N PHE A 1 6.53 -7.64 8.71
CA PHE A 1 5.30 -7.02 9.16
C PHE A 1 5.53 -5.59 9.66
N ILE A 2 6.28 -5.37 10.76
CA ILE A 2 6.35 -4.10 11.48
C ILE A 2 6.68 -2.90 10.57
N LYS A 3 7.61 -3.06 9.63
CA LYS A 3 7.96 -2.00 8.68
C LYS A 3 6.79 -1.60 7.77
N ALA A 4 6.01 -2.57 7.30
CA ALA A 4 4.84 -2.29 6.47
C ALA A 4 3.76 -1.55 7.27
N TRP A 5 3.47 -2.00 8.49
CA TRP A 5 2.51 -1.37 9.38
C TRP A 5 2.92 0.05 9.78
N LEU A 6 4.15 0.26 10.24
CA LEU A 6 4.64 1.59 10.61
C LEU A 6 4.61 2.57 9.43
N ARG A 7 5.00 2.13 8.24
CA ARG A 7 4.90 2.96 7.04
C ARG A 7 3.45 3.28 6.67
N ALA A 8 2.55 2.31 6.79
CA ALA A 8 1.14 2.46 6.49
C ALA A 8 0.47 3.50 7.40
N HIS A 9 0.74 3.45 8.68
CA HIS A 9 -0.01 4.21 9.70
C HIS A 9 0.69 5.48 10.20
N TYR A 10 2.02 5.55 10.16
CA TYR A 10 2.77 6.60 10.87
C TYR A 10 3.77 7.39 10.02
N ALA A 11 4.20 6.88 8.86
CA ALA A 11 5.17 7.63 8.05
C ALA A 11 4.53 8.89 7.45
N GLU A 12 5.03 10.06 7.82
CA GLU A 12 4.54 11.36 7.37
C GLU A 12 5.38 11.96 6.24
N THR A 13 6.62 11.54 6.12
CA THR A 13 7.57 12.08 5.15
C THR A 13 8.31 10.98 4.43
N ILE A 14 8.68 11.23 3.17
CA ILE A 14 9.49 10.34 2.34
C ILE A 14 10.65 11.12 1.72
N ARG A 15 11.78 10.45 1.52
CA ARG A 15 12.97 11.03 0.90
C ARG A 15 12.66 11.49 -0.53
N GLU A 16 13.13 12.68 -0.88
CA GLU A 16 13.11 13.18 -2.25
C GLU A 16 13.97 12.32 -3.19
N THR A 17 13.62 12.29 -4.47
CA THR A 17 14.35 11.53 -5.51
C THR A 17 15.68 12.16 -5.93
N LYS A 18 16.08 13.28 -5.29
CA LYS A 18 17.33 13.98 -5.59
C LYS A 18 18.55 13.27 -4.99
N ALA A 19 19.67 13.35 -5.69
CA ALA A 19 20.96 12.89 -5.14
C ALA A 19 21.30 13.65 -3.85
N GLY A 20 21.79 12.92 -2.83
CA GLY A 20 22.15 13.52 -1.52
C GLY A 20 20.96 13.83 -0.59
N ALA A 21 19.72 13.58 -0.99
CA ALA A 21 18.55 13.80 -0.13
C ALA A 21 18.62 12.93 1.14
N VAL A 22 18.26 13.54 2.28
CA VAL A 22 18.28 12.89 3.59
C VAL A 22 17.13 11.91 3.72
N ASN A 23 17.36 10.76 4.37
CA ASN A 23 16.32 9.79 4.70
C ASN A 23 15.30 10.41 5.65
N LYS A 24 14.03 10.16 5.37
CA LYS A 24 12.88 10.61 6.17
C LYS A 24 12.14 9.41 6.76
N ASP A 25 11.02 9.62 7.45
CA ASP A 25 10.28 8.58 8.18
C ASP A 25 10.17 7.27 7.42
N PHE A 26 9.67 7.33 6.19
CA PHE A 26 9.46 6.15 5.35
C PHE A 26 10.74 5.36 5.11
N ASP A 27 11.85 6.07 4.89
CA ASP A 27 13.15 5.47 4.61
C ASP A 27 13.80 4.95 5.90
N ILE A 28 13.69 5.71 7.00
CA ILE A 28 14.22 5.32 8.31
C ILE A 28 13.49 4.07 8.83
N ILE A 29 12.16 4.02 8.75
CA ILE A 29 11.37 2.82 9.09
C ILE A 29 11.84 1.62 8.25
N GLY A 30 12.14 1.82 6.97
CA GLY A 30 12.63 0.77 6.08
C GLY A 30 13.99 0.20 6.47
N GLY A 31 14.93 1.07 6.82
CA GLY A 31 16.32 0.70 7.14
C GLY A 31 16.54 0.40 8.62
N SER A 32 15.98 1.19 9.52
CA SER A 32 16.28 1.22 10.94
C SER A 32 15.01 1.49 11.79
N PHE A 33 13.97 0.67 11.63
CA PHE A 33 12.68 0.89 12.31
C PHE A 33 12.79 0.99 13.83
N HIS A 34 13.70 0.24 14.46
CA HIS A 34 13.94 0.29 15.91
C HIS A 34 14.43 1.66 16.38
N LYS A 35 15.25 2.34 15.59
CA LYS A 35 15.67 3.72 15.84
C LYS A 35 14.46 4.66 15.74
N TRP A 36 13.68 4.53 14.68
CA TRP A 36 12.48 5.34 14.47
C TRP A 36 11.46 5.16 15.61
N VAL A 37 11.18 3.93 16.03
CA VAL A 37 10.27 3.62 17.16
C VAL A 37 10.74 4.27 18.45
N ARG A 38 12.04 4.27 18.73
CA ARG A 38 12.62 4.92 19.91
C ARG A 38 12.49 6.44 19.85
N ASP A 39 12.77 7.01 18.69
CA ASP A 39 12.84 8.46 18.51
C ASP A 39 11.40 9.07 18.40
N GLU A 40 10.42 8.31 17.93
CA GLU A 40 9.03 8.71 17.69
C GLU A 40 8.02 8.00 18.61
N ARG A 41 8.46 7.59 19.80
CA ARG A 41 7.63 6.83 20.75
C ARG A 41 6.33 7.53 21.11
N ASP A 42 6.32 8.86 21.14
CA ASP A 42 5.14 9.67 21.45
C ASP A 42 4.05 9.51 20.38
N LYS A 43 4.43 9.42 19.09
CA LYS A 43 3.49 9.13 17.99
C LYS A 43 2.84 7.74 18.12
N LEU A 44 3.54 6.81 18.77
CA LEU A 44 3.06 5.45 18.99
C LEU A 44 2.22 5.32 20.27
N GLY A 45 2.12 6.39 21.07
CA GLY A 45 1.44 6.37 22.37
C GLY A 45 2.18 5.47 23.39
N LEU A 46 3.53 5.46 23.38
CA LEU A 46 4.33 4.60 24.28
C LEU A 46 4.80 5.37 25.51
N ASN A 47 3.89 6.08 26.20
CA ASN A 47 4.23 6.97 27.31
C ASN A 47 3.85 6.40 28.69
N GLY A 48 2.92 5.46 28.75
CA GLY A 48 2.43 4.84 30.00
C GLY A 48 2.11 3.36 29.84
N SER A 49 1.79 2.68 30.95
CA SER A 49 1.45 1.25 30.95
C SER A 49 0.21 0.94 30.10
N ASP A 50 -0.82 1.77 30.24
CA ASP A 50 -2.10 1.58 29.52
C ASP A 50 -1.93 1.83 28.01
N ASP A 51 -1.12 2.81 27.65
CA ASP A 51 -0.72 3.07 26.27
C ASP A 51 -0.01 1.87 25.65
N PHE A 52 0.87 1.23 26.42
CA PHE A 52 1.61 0.06 26.00
C PHE A 52 0.69 -1.14 25.77
N GLU A 53 -0.30 -1.35 26.63
CA GLU A 53 -1.30 -2.41 26.45
C GLU A 53 -2.12 -2.20 25.17
N LEU A 54 -2.58 -0.97 24.93
CA LEU A 54 -3.29 -0.62 23.70
C LEU A 54 -2.42 -0.81 22.45
N PHE A 55 -1.14 -0.41 22.53
CA PHE A 55 -0.19 -0.62 21.44
C PHE A 55 -0.03 -2.11 21.11
N ILE A 56 0.13 -2.97 22.12
CA ILE A 56 0.25 -4.43 21.91
C ILE A 56 -1.02 -5.01 21.27
N LYS A 57 -2.21 -4.57 21.70
CA LYS A 57 -3.48 -5.00 21.10
C LYS A 57 -3.58 -4.58 19.61
N LYS A 58 -3.21 -3.33 19.30
CA LYS A 58 -3.12 -2.86 17.92
C LYS A 58 -2.12 -3.67 17.12
N PHE A 59 -0.92 -3.85 17.65
CA PHE A 59 0.14 -4.64 17.03
C PHE A 59 -0.32 -6.06 16.67
N ALA A 60 -0.97 -6.76 17.62
CA ALA A 60 -1.48 -8.11 17.41
C ALA A 60 -2.53 -8.16 16.28
N LYS A 61 -3.49 -7.23 16.29
CA LYS A 61 -4.55 -7.17 15.27
C LYS A 61 -3.99 -6.88 13.87
N PHE A 62 -3.07 -5.93 13.76
CA PHE A 62 -2.44 -5.62 12.47
C PHE A 62 -1.46 -6.72 12.01
N ALA A 63 -0.84 -7.44 12.93
CA ALA A 63 -0.03 -8.62 12.60
C ALA A 63 -0.89 -9.73 12.00
N GLU A 64 -2.07 -10.00 12.57
CA GLU A 64 -3.02 -10.96 12.02
C GLU A 64 -3.53 -10.52 10.63
N ALA A 65 -3.88 -9.24 10.45
CA ALA A 65 -4.28 -8.71 9.15
C ALA A 65 -3.16 -8.88 8.11
N TYR A 66 -1.92 -8.60 8.48
CA TYR A 66 -0.76 -8.80 7.62
C TYR A 66 -0.56 -10.28 7.26
N GLU A 67 -0.70 -11.18 8.22
CA GLU A 67 -0.59 -12.63 7.97
C GLU A 67 -1.63 -13.10 6.96
N ARG A 68 -2.89 -12.67 7.10
CA ARG A 68 -3.96 -12.95 6.14
C ARG A 68 -3.65 -12.40 4.74
N ILE A 69 -3.09 -11.20 4.64
CA ILE A 69 -2.62 -10.64 3.37
C ILE A 69 -1.53 -11.54 2.78
N ARG A 70 -0.53 -11.96 3.57
CA ARG A 70 0.56 -12.82 3.10
C ARG A 70 0.05 -14.20 2.63
N GLN A 71 -0.94 -14.76 3.33
CA GLN A 71 -1.60 -15.99 2.90
C GLN A 71 -2.33 -15.78 1.57
N ALA A 72 -3.07 -14.69 1.41
CA ALA A 72 -3.77 -14.35 0.17
C ALA A 72 -2.82 -14.07 -1.01
N GLU A 73 -1.60 -13.61 -0.77
CA GLU A 73 -0.56 -13.45 -1.81
C GLU A 73 -0.05 -14.79 -2.37
N THR A 74 -0.14 -15.86 -1.59
CA THR A 74 0.40 -17.19 -1.96
C THR A 74 -0.68 -18.20 -2.31
N THR A 75 -1.89 -18.00 -1.80
CA THR A 75 -3.00 -18.95 -1.99
C THR A 75 -4.16 -18.25 -2.68
N PHE A 76 -4.55 -18.72 -3.85
CA PHE A 76 -5.69 -18.18 -4.57
C PHE A 76 -6.99 -18.41 -3.81
N ALA A 77 -7.77 -17.35 -3.64
CA ALA A 77 -9.16 -17.40 -3.20
C ALA A 77 -9.95 -16.33 -3.96
N GLU A 78 -11.18 -16.66 -4.40
CA GLU A 78 -11.99 -15.74 -5.20
C GLU A 78 -12.24 -14.41 -4.47
N GLU A 79 -12.42 -14.47 -3.16
CA GLU A 79 -12.64 -13.31 -2.30
C GLU A 79 -11.44 -12.33 -2.28
N THR A 80 -10.21 -12.84 -2.40
CA THR A 80 -8.96 -12.06 -2.33
C THR A 80 -8.13 -12.15 -3.61
N LYS A 81 -8.75 -12.46 -4.73
CA LYS A 81 -8.06 -12.71 -6.00
C LYS A 81 -7.12 -11.60 -6.46
N TYR A 82 -7.49 -10.33 -6.24
CA TYR A 82 -6.62 -9.21 -6.61
C TYR A 82 -5.35 -9.16 -5.77
N VAL A 83 -5.41 -9.55 -4.48
CA VAL A 83 -4.21 -9.67 -3.64
C VAL A 83 -3.26 -10.72 -4.24
N TYR A 84 -3.81 -11.87 -4.64
CA TYR A 84 -3.04 -12.92 -5.28
C TYR A 84 -2.40 -12.46 -6.59
N TYR A 85 -3.18 -11.88 -7.53
CA TYR A 85 -2.66 -11.45 -8.83
C TYR A 85 -1.60 -10.37 -8.72
N ASN A 86 -1.78 -9.39 -7.87
CA ASN A 86 -0.80 -8.33 -7.63
C ASN A 86 0.53 -8.89 -7.10
N ALA A 87 0.49 -9.94 -6.29
CA ALA A 87 1.69 -10.59 -5.78
C ALA A 87 2.47 -11.32 -6.89
N GLN A 88 1.79 -11.89 -7.91
CA GLN A 88 2.45 -12.59 -9.02
C GLN A 88 3.31 -11.66 -9.90
N VAL A 89 3.00 -10.37 -9.92
CA VAL A 89 3.81 -9.35 -10.60
C VAL A 89 4.84 -8.67 -9.70
N ASN A 90 5.09 -9.27 -8.52
CA ASN A 90 6.08 -8.82 -7.54
C ASN A 90 5.88 -7.37 -7.05
N PHE A 91 4.63 -6.96 -6.83
CA PHE A 91 4.31 -5.65 -6.28
C PHE A 91 4.57 -5.60 -4.76
N THR A 92 5.82 -5.36 -4.39
CA THR A 92 6.32 -5.48 -3.00
C THR A 92 5.75 -4.45 -2.02
N LEU A 93 5.14 -3.38 -2.49
CA LEU A 93 4.49 -2.35 -1.66
C LEU A 93 3.04 -2.70 -1.30
N GLN A 94 2.50 -3.81 -1.82
CA GLN A 94 1.12 -4.23 -1.60
C GLN A 94 0.73 -4.32 -0.13
N PRO A 95 1.44 -5.06 0.75
CA PRO A 95 1.01 -5.21 2.13
C PRO A 95 0.92 -3.88 2.90
N GLN A 96 1.83 -2.95 2.60
CA GLN A 96 1.80 -1.61 3.18
C GLN A 96 0.54 -0.85 2.76
N LEU A 97 0.23 -0.84 1.48
CA LEU A 97 -0.91 -0.11 0.94
C LEU A 97 -2.24 -0.72 1.41
N LEU A 98 -2.34 -2.05 1.46
CA LEU A 98 -3.51 -2.76 1.97
C LEU A 98 -3.78 -2.46 3.45
N LEU A 99 -2.74 -2.41 4.28
CA LEU A 99 -2.88 -2.10 5.71
C LEU A 99 -3.26 -0.63 5.97
N ALA A 100 -2.99 0.29 5.04
CA ALA A 100 -3.17 1.71 5.29
C ALA A 100 -4.62 2.10 5.60
N SER A 101 -5.61 1.51 4.94
CA SER A 101 -7.02 1.82 5.13
C SER A 101 -7.64 1.17 6.38
N VAL A 102 -6.98 0.17 6.95
CA VAL A 102 -7.49 -0.61 8.08
C VAL A 102 -7.43 0.21 9.38
N CYS A 103 -8.55 0.24 10.13
CA CYS A 103 -8.62 0.80 11.47
C CYS A 103 -8.53 -0.31 12.52
N TYR A 104 -8.09 0.05 13.73
CA TYR A 104 -8.06 -0.91 14.83
C TYR A 104 -9.46 -1.40 15.22
N GLU A 105 -10.46 -0.53 15.13
CA GLU A 105 -11.86 -0.79 15.49
C GLU A 105 -12.60 -1.62 14.43
N ASP A 106 -12.05 -1.77 13.24
CA ASP A 106 -12.71 -2.50 12.16
C ASP A 106 -12.95 -3.97 12.52
N SER A 107 -14.15 -4.47 12.20
CA SER A 107 -14.43 -5.91 12.24
C SER A 107 -13.75 -6.64 11.09
N TRP A 108 -13.57 -7.95 11.19
CA TRP A 108 -12.90 -8.72 10.13
C TRP A 108 -13.59 -8.61 8.76
N PRO A 109 -14.92 -8.65 8.63
CA PRO A 109 -15.56 -8.41 7.34
C PRO A 109 -15.23 -7.05 6.74
N VAL A 110 -15.16 -5.98 7.56
CA VAL A 110 -14.79 -4.64 7.13
C VAL A 110 -13.33 -4.58 6.67
N ILE A 111 -12.42 -5.24 7.41
CA ILE A 111 -11.01 -5.34 7.02
C ILE A 111 -10.87 -6.01 5.67
N ILE A 112 -11.55 -7.13 5.44
CA ILE A 112 -11.50 -7.86 4.17
C ILE A 112 -12.05 -7.01 3.02
N GLU A 113 -13.17 -6.30 3.23
CA GLU A 113 -13.72 -5.39 2.21
C GLU A 113 -12.74 -4.27 1.86
N LYS A 114 -12.11 -3.64 2.86
CA LYS A 114 -11.10 -2.60 2.64
C LYS A 114 -9.88 -3.13 1.87
N ILE A 115 -9.37 -4.29 2.27
CA ILE A 115 -8.27 -4.97 1.58
C ILE A 115 -8.62 -5.20 0.11
N ASN A 116 -9.81 -5.70 -0.19
CA ASN A 116 -10.24 -5.97 -1.55
C ASN A 116 -10.40 -4.70 -2.39
N LEU A 117 -10.95 -3.62 -1.82
CA LEU A 117 -11.04 -2.33 -2.51
C LEU A 117 -9.66 -1.79 -2.89
N VAL A 118 -8.72 -1.81 -1.96
CA VAL A 118 -7.35 -1.34 -2.21
C VAL A 118 -6.60 -2.29 -3.14
N ALA A 119 -6.77 -3.62 -3.01
CA ALA A 119 -6.14 -4.58 -3.90
C ALA A 119 -6.61 -4.42 -5.36
N ARG A 120 -7.90 -4.15 -5.56
CA ARG A 120 -8.44 -3.83 -6.88
C ARG A 120 -7.86 -2.53 -7.45
N PHE A 121 -7.66 -1.52 -6.61
CA PHE A 121 -6.97 -0.30 -7.02
C PHE A 121 -5.53 -0.57 -7.45
N ILE A 122 -4.79 -1.41 -6.71
CA ILE A 122 -3.41 -1.81 -7.07
C ILE A 122 -3.40 -2.51 -8.43
N ASP A 123 -4.33 -3.42 -8.69
CA ASP A 123 -4.45 -4.12 -9.97
C ASP A 123 -4.61 -3.13 -11.14
N VAL A 124 -5.55 -2.19 -11.02
CA VAL A 124 -5.74 -1.12 -12.02
C VAL A 124 -4.48 -0.24 -12.17
N LEU A 125 -3.81 0.10 -11.06
CA LEU A 125 -2.56 0.85 -11.08
C LEU A 125 -1.47 0.11 -11.87
N ILE A 126 -1.30 -1.18 -11.63
CA ILE A 126 -0.32 -2.03 -12.31
C ILE A 126 -0.65 -2.08 -13.81
N VAL A 127 -1.90 -2.40 -14.17
CA VAL A 127 -2.35 -2.47 -15.56
C VAL A 127 -2.16 -1.12 -16.26
N SER A 128 -2.58 -0.02 -15.63
CA SER A 128 -2.39 1.33 -16.18
C SER A 128 -0.92 1.66 -16.46
N ARG A 129 -0.01 1.28 -15.57
CA ARG A 129 1.41 1.52 -15.76
C ARG A 129 2.00 0.66 -16.88
N VAL A 130 1.67 -0.63 -16.88
CA VAL A 130 2.16 -1.57 -17.89
C VAL A 130 1.67 -1.19 -19.28
N THR A 131 0.41 -0.84 -19.44
CA THR A 131 -0.16 -0.40 -20.73
C THR A 131 0.42 0.93 -21.22
N ASN A 132 0.87 1.79 -20.30
CA ASN A 132 1.57 3.04 -20.61
C ASN A 132 3.10 2.88 -20.65
N TYR A 133 3.63 1.66 -20.73
CA TYR A 133 5.08 1.35 -20.77
C TYR A 133 5.87 1.93 -19.57
N ARG A 134 5.22 2.09 -18.42
CA ARG A 134 5.85 2.59 -17.20
C ARG A 134 6.22 1.44 -16.29
N SER A 135 7.41 1.48 -15.72
CA SER A 135 7.85 0.49 -14.73
C SER A 135 6.99 0.51 -13.47
N VAL A 136 6.77 -0.68 -12.89
CA VAL A 136 6.16 -0.89 -11.57
C VAL A 136 7.21 -1.16 -10.48
N ASP A 137 8.49 -0.93 -10.77
CA ASP A 137 9.58 -1.14 -9.82
C ASP A 137 9.44 -0.26 -8.58
N TYR A 138 9.87 -0.77 -7.44
CA TYR A 138 9.82 -0.09 -6.16
C TYR A 138 10.34 1.36 -6.20
N SER A 139 11.51 1.57 -6.82
CA SER A 139 12.14 2.90 -6.91
C SER A 139 11.29 3.93 -7.65
N THR A 140 10.56 3.48 -8.66
CA THR A 140 9.75 4.33 -9.55
C THR A 140 8.39 4.67 -8.94
N ILE A 141 7.81 3.74 -8.17
CA ILE A 141 6.42 3.85 -7.72
C ILE A 141 6.29 4.24 -6.24
N LYS A 142 7.35 4.13 -5.44
CA LYS A 142 7.31 4.30 -3.98
C LYS A 142 6.70 5.63 -3.54
N ASN A 143 7.03 6.74 -4.22
CA ASN A 143 6.52 8.07 -3.86
C ASN A 143 5.02 8.19 -4.13
N PHE A 144 4.55 7.65 -5.26
CA PHE A 144 3.13 7.60 -5.56
C PHE A 144 2.38 6.74 -4.53
N VAL A 145 2.85 5.53 -4.26
CA VAL A 145 2.26 4.63 -3.27
C VAL A 145 2.27 5.26 -1.87
N PHE A 146 3.34 5.96 -1.49
CA PHE A 146 3.41 6.68 -0.23
C PHE A 146 2.30 7.74 -0.11
N ASN A 147 2.07 8.54 -1.16
CA ASN A 147 1.02 9.56 -1.17
C ASN A 147 -0.37 8.92 -1.07
N VAL A 148 -0.64 7.86 -1.84
CA VAL A 148 -1.90 7.12 -1.74
C VAL A 148 -2.07 6.51 -0.35
N THR A 149 -1.00 5.92 0.23
CA THR A 149 -1.01 5.37 1.60
C THR A 149 -1.45 6.42 2.62
N LYS A 150 -0.91 7.63 2.53
CA LYS A 150 -1.31 8.75 3.42
C LYS A 150 -2.75 9.16 3.22
N ASP A 151 -3.18 9.23 1.98
CA ASP A 151 -4.52 9.67 1.62
C ASP A 151 -5.60 8.71 2.16
N ILE A 152 -5.42 7.41 1.99
CA ILE A 152 -6.42 6.40 2.40
C ILE A 152 -6.29 5.93 3.85
N ARG A 153 -5.35 6.48 4.62
CA ARG A 153 -5.01 6.02 5.97
C ARG A 153 -6.22 6.07 6.91
N MET A 154 -6.52 4.92 7.55
CA MET A 154 -7.55 4.75 8.57
C MET A 154 -8.91 5.36 8.17
N THR A 155 -9.34 5.14 6.94
CA THR A 155 -10.62 5.63 6.42
C THR A 155 -11.72 4.58 6.55
N ASP A 156 -12.96 5.01 6.70
CA ASP A 156 -14.14 4.16 6.55
C ASP A 156 -14.37 3.75 5.09
N ILE A 157 -15.24 2.79 4.84
CA ILE A 157 -15.48 2.25 3.49
C ILE A 157 -16.01 3.32 2.50
N PRO A 158 -17.01 4.16 2.84
CA PRO A 158 -17.48 5.21 1.93
C PRO A 158 -16.37 6.20 1.54
N THR A 159 -15.63 6.70 2.53
CA THR A 159 -14.50 7.61 2.30
C THR A 159 -13.38 6.95 1.51
N LEU A 160 -13.08 5.68 1.79
CA LEU A 160 -12.09 4.91 1.04
C LEU A 160 -12.48 4.79 -0.44
N LYS A 161 -13.74 4.45 -0.75
CA LYS A 161 -14.25 4.38 -2.12
C LYS A 161 -14.08 5.70 -2.85
N GLN A 162 -14.50 6.81 -2.24
CA GLN A 162 -14.37 8.15 -2.82
C GLN A 162 -12.91 8.52 -3.11
N LYS A 163 -12.00 8.26 -2.17
CA LYS A 163 -10.57 8.54 -2.34
C LYS A 163 -9.94 7.69 -3.44
N LEU A 164 -10.28 6.40 -3.51
CA LEU A 164 -9.80 5.53 -4.57
C LEU A 164 -10.34 5.94 -5.94
N GLU A 165 -11.60 6.37 -6.05
CA GLU A 165 -12.18 6.94 -7.28
C GLU A 165 -11.37 8.15 -7.75
N GLN A 166 -11.02 9.07 -6.85
CA GLN A 166 -10.18 10.21 -7.19
C GLN A 166 -8.78 9.78 -7.68
N GLN A 167 -8.21 8.73 -7.08
CA GLN A 167 -6.93 8.18 -7.55
C GLN A 167 -7.07 7.52 -8.93
N TYR A 168 -8.18 6.85 -9.26
CA TYR A 168 -8.41 6.33 -10.62
C TYR A 168 -8.42 7.43 -11.67
N ILE A 169 -9.04 8.58 -11.39
CA ILE A 169 -9.02 9.75 -12.29
C ILE A 169 -7.56 10.23 -12.49
N ASN A 170 -6.77 10.27 -11.43
CA ASN A 170 -5.36 10.70 -11.49
C ASN A 170 -4.47 9.73 -12.27
N LEU A 171 -4.86 8.45 -12.40
CA LEU A 171 -4.12 7.48 -13.23
C LEU A 171 -4.30 7.74 -14.72
N ALA A 172 -5.30 8.52 -15.12
CA ALA A 172 -5.64 8.78 -16.52
C ALA A 172 -5.70 7.48 -17.37
N PHE A 173 -6.25 6.41 -16.77
CA PHE A 173 -6.34 5.11 -17.42
C PHE A 173 -7.53 5.09 -18.39
N ASP A 174 -7.24 5.05 -19.68
CA ASP A 174 -8.23 4.77 -20.73
C ASP A 174 -8.06 3.32 -21.21
N PRO A 175 -8.98 2.40 -20.85
CA PRO A 175 -8.89 1.01 -21.28
C PRO A 175 -8.96 0.84 -22.80
N ALA A 176 -9.71 1.71 -23.50
CA ALA A 176 -9.85 1.62 -24.95
C ALA A 176 -8.57 2.06 -25.68
N ALA A 177 -7.95 3.17 -25.23
CA ALA A 177 -6.67 3.62 -25.76
C ALA A 177 -5.56 2.62 -25.44
N ALA A 178 -5.51 2.09 -24.20
CA ALA A 178 -4.52 1.09 -23.80
C ALA A 178 -4.61 -0.18 -24.65
N LEU A 179 -5.80 -0.68 -24.96
CA LEU A 179 -6.01 -1.85 -25.79
C LEU A 179 -5.69 -1.58 -27.28
N SER A 180 -5.92 -0.37 -27.78
CA SER A 180 -5.57 -0.01 -29.15
C SER A 180 -4.06 0.07 -29.35
N ASP A 181 -3.34 0.63 -28.40
CA ASP A 181 -1.88 0.73 -28.43
C ASP A 181 -1.19 -0.63 -28.27
N LEU A 182 -1.72 -1.52 -27.45
CA LEU A 182 -1.23 -2.90 -27.31
C LEU A 182 -1.37 -3.70 -28.62
N ARG A 183 -2.41 -3.42 -29.41
CA ARG A 183 -2.67 -4.16 -30.66
C ARG A 183 -1.80 -3.72 -31.85
N LEU A 184 -1.33 -2.49 -31.89
CA LEU A 184 -0.85 -1.91 -33.14
C LEU A 184 0.62 -1.55 -33.21
N ASN A 185 1.33 -1.22 -32.13
CA ASN A 185 2.61 -0.54 -32.33
C ASN A 185 3.80 -0.99 -31.49
N SER A 186 3.65 -1.75 -30.43
CA SER A 186 4.77 -1.95 -29.52
C SER A 186 5.38 -3.34 -29.57
N PHE A 187 4.60 -4.36 -29.84
CA PHE A 187 5.13 -5.72 -30.03
C PHE A 187 5.93 -5.84 -31.33
N THR A 188 5.52 -5.12 -32.36
CA THR A 188 6.18 -5.19 -33.69
C THR A 188 7.41 -4.31 -33.80
N LYS A 189 7.64 -3.33 -32.91
CA LYS A 189 8.82 -2.44 -32.97
C LYS A 189 9.96 -2.85 -32.04
N LYS A 190 9.78 -3.81 -31.14
CA LYS A 190 10.82 -4.26 -30.20
C LYS A 190 11.28 -5.70 -30.43
N TYR A 191 10.66 -6.43 -31.33
CA TYR A 191 11.04 -7.76 -31.77
C TYR A 191 10.96 -7.80 -33.30
#